data_181b6ba0dcd0d97cd6b773629462bec7
#
_entry.id   181b6ba0dcd0d97cd6b773629462bec7
#
_cell.length_a   1.000
_cell.length_b   1.000
_cell.length_c   1.000
_cell.angle_alpha   90.00
_cell.angle_beta   90.00
_cell.angle_gamma   90.00
#
_symmetry.space_group_name_H-M   'P 1'
#
loop_
_entity.id
_entity.type
_entity.pdbx_description
1 polymer ?
#
loop_
_entity_poly.entity_id
_entity_poly.type
_entity_poly.pdbx_seq_one_letter_code
_entity_poly.pdbx_strand_id
1 'polypeptide(L)'
;MLNNEASREALKKAKRIVIKVGTSTITYANGKRNFSQIDRLAREISDLQNQGKEMILVTSGAVAVGVDRMGLPGKPKTIPGKQAAAAVGQGVLMHTYEKFFADYGQIVAQVLITKTEAIDRHRYTNTRNTFMELMRQRVIPIVNENDVVALDELKIGDNDNMSALVAGIVDADLVIILSDVDGLYTANPQTHPDAVIVPEVAEITSEIEASAGGVGSARGTGGMATKIQAAKAATSSGIHLVIASGTEKNAITRVLQGEELGTLFVSRENRLQFRKRWLAFGAKIAGSIVVDDGCAKAVRKAGGCSILPAGVFAVQGEFLPGSTVSVIDKDAHELARGLVHYSSAELEQIKGCNSGEIANILGHKNFDEVIHRDDLVIL
;
A
#
# COMPACT_ATOMS: atom_id res chain seq x y z
N MET A 1 18.58 -14.35 -18.37
CA MET A 1 18.32 -12.91 -18.38
C MET A 1 16.85 -12.76 -18.76
N LEU A 2 15.96 -12.48 -17.80
CA LEU A 2 14.59 -12.05 -18.09
C LEU A 2 14.70 -10.70 -18.78
N ASN A 3 13.90 -10.48 -19.79
CA ASN A 3 14.03 -9.36 -20.73
C ASN A 3 13.71 -8.05 -19.97
N ASN A 4 14.71 -7.25 -19.60
CA ASN A 4 14.57 -5.98 -18.87
C ASN A 4 13.52 -5.06 -19.52
N GLU A 5 13.43 -5.07 -20.86
CA GLU A 5 12.42 -4.34 -21.62
C GLU A 5 10.99 -4.81 -21.27
N ALA A 6 10.76 -6.13 -21.14
CA ALA A 6 9.42 -6.66 -20.86
C ALA A 6 8.95 -6.31 -19.43
N SER A 7 9.86 -6.32 -18.45
CA SER A 7 9.56 -5.95 -17.07
C SER A 7 9.21 -4.45 -16.96
N ARG A 8 9.96 -3.60 -17.64
CA ARG A 8 9.70 -2.15 -17.65
C ARG A 8 8.47 -1.78 -18.46
N GLU A 9 8.17 -2.52 -19.53
CA GLU A 9 6.92 -2.35 -20.29
C GLU A 9 5.67 -2.63 -19.44
N ALA A 10 5.77 -3.54 -18.46
CA ALA A 10 4.69 -3.80 -17.51
C ALA A 10 4.35 -2.57 -16.66
N LEU A 11 5.34 -1.70 -16.35
CA LEU A 11 5.13 -0.50 -15.54
C LEU A 11 4.19 0.50 -16.23
N LYS A 12 4.17 0.55 -17.56
CA LYS A 12 3.26 1.42 -18.34
C LYS A 12 1.78 1.09 -18.07
N LYS A 13 1.50 -0.17 -17.75
CA LYS A 13 0.14 -0.66 -17.46
C LYS A 13 -0.30 -0.43 -16.02
N ALA A 14 0.61 -0.01 -15.14
CA ALA A 14 0.30 0.24 -13.74
C ALA A 14 -0.79 1.32 -13.63
N LYS A 15 -1.83 1.05 -12.85
CA LYS A 15 -2.96 1.95 -12.61
C LYS A 15 -2.90 2.54 -11.21
N ARG A 16 -2.60 1.71 -10.21
CA ARG A 16 -2.54 2.13 -8.81
C ARG A 16 -1.09 2.15 -8.35
N ILE A 17 -0.62 3.35 -7.99
CA ILE A 17 0.78 3.62 -7.73
C ILE A 17 0.95 4.24 -6.34
N VAL A 18 1.82 3.65 -5.53
CA VAL A 18 2.27 4.20 -4.26
C VAL A 18 3.61 4.89 -4.45
N ILE A 19 3.65 6.20 -4.19
CA ILE A 19 4.87 6.99 -4.23
C ILE A 19 5.36 7.22 -2.81
N LYS A 20 6.59 6.85 -2.51
CA LYS A 20 7.20 7.17 -1.22
C LYS A 20 8.25 8.27 -1.38
N VAL A 21 8.16 9.29 -0.51
CA VAL A 21 9.16 10.37 -0.44
C VAL A 21 9.82 10.44 0.93
N GLY A 22 11.14 10.51 0.93
CA GLY A 22 11.94 10.66 2.15
C GLY A 22 12.01 12.10 2.65
N THR A 23 12.42 12.28 3.90
CA THR A 23 12.64 13.62 4.50
C THR A 23 13.64 14.45 3.70
N SER A 24 14.74 13.85 3.26
CA SER A 24 15.78 14.51 2.44
C SER A 24 15.26 15.01 1.09
N THR A 25 14.20 14.40 0.56
CA THR A 25 13.57 14.81 -0.69
C THR A 25 12.75 16.09 -0.51
N ILE A 26 12.03 16.22 0.62
CA ILE A 26 11.07 17.31 0.86
C ILE A 26 11.60 18.43 1.77
N THR A 27 12.83 18.28 2.30
CA THR A 27 13.49 19.30 3.13
C THR A 27 14.90 19.58 2.65
N TYR A 28 15.33 20.81 2.84
CA TYR A 28 16.73 21.19 2.67
C TYR A 28 17.60 20.67 3.83
N ALA A 29 18.92 20.80 3.66
CA ALA A 29 19.91 20.42 4.67
C ALA A 29 19.71 21.12 6.02
N ASN A 30 19.16 22.32 6.00
CA ASN A 30 18.87 23.14 7.19
C ASN A 30 17.53 22.81 7.85
N GLY A 31 16.84 21.74 7.42
CA GLY A 31 15.55 21.31 7.94
C GLY A 31 14.33 22.04 7.41
N LYS A 32 14.52 23.14 6.65
CA LYS A 32 13.40 23.87 6.04
C LYS A 32 12.79 23.10 4.89
N ARG A 33 11.49 23.27 4.68
CA ARG A 33 10.75 22.62 3.58
C ARG A 33 11.26 23.07 2.22
N ASN A 34 11.47 22.11 1.33
CA ASN A 34 11.82 22.34 -0.07
C ASN A 34 10.53 22.50 -0.91
N PHE A 35 9.99 23.70 -0.93
CA PHE A 35 8.74 24.00 -1.63
C PHE A 35 8.81 23.69 -3.12
N SER A 36 9.94 23.96 -3.78
CA SER A 36 10.11 23.66 -5.20
C SER A 36 10.00 22.18 -5.50
N GLN A 37 10.53 21.33 -4.61
CA GLN A 37 10.45 19.89 -4.75
C GLN A 37 9.04 19.36 -4.45
N ILE A 38 8.39 19.92 -3.41
CA ILE A 38 7.01 19.54 -3.04
C ILE A 38 6.04 19.96 -4.16
N ASP A 39 6.18 21.14 -4.73
CA ASP A 39 5.39 21.63 -5.86
C ASP A 39 5.56 20.72 -7.09
N ARG A 40 6.80 20.39 -7.46
CA ARG A 40 7.09 19.49 -8.58
C ARG A 40 6.44 18.11 -8.39
N LEU A 41 6.52 17.57 -7.19
CA LEU A 41 5.89 16.30 -6.83
C LEU A 41 4.37 16.38 -6.94
N ALA A 42 3.76 17.43 -6.38
CA ALA A 42 2.32 17.62 -6.42
C ALA A 42 1.81 17.75 -7.86
N ARG A 43 2.52 18.52 -8.70
CA ARG A 43 2.19 18.68 -10.13
C ARG A 43 2.25 17.34 -10.87
N GLU A 44 3.34 16.59 -10.70
CA GLU A 44 3.54 15.31 -11.40
C GLU A 44 2.48 14.27 -11.00
N ILE A 45 2.19 14.14 -9.69
CA ILE A 45 1.14 13.25 -9.18
C ILE A 45 -0.24 13.69 -9.69
N SER A 46 -0.52 14.99 -9.68
CA SER A 46 -1.80 15.53 -10.16
C SER A 46 -2.03 15.25 -11.64
N ASP A 47 -0.99 15.40 -12.47
CA ASP A 47 -1.05 15.10 -13.90
C ASP A 47 -1.35 13.63 -14.15
N LEU A 48 -0.69 12.71 -13.44
CA LEU A 48 -0.95 11.27 -13.52
C LEU A 48 -2.35 10.90 -13.01
N GLN A 49 -2.83 11.54 -11.95
CA GLN A 49 -4.20 11.39 -11.44
C GLN A 49 -5.23 11.81 -12.50
N ASN A 50 -4.98 12.90 -13.21
CA ASN A 50 -5.83 13.39 -14.29
C ASN A 50 -5.82 12.45 -15.51
N GLN A 51 -4.74 11.72 -15.74
CA GLN A 51 -4.65 10.67 -16.76
C GLN A 51 -5.38 9.37 -16.36
N GLY A 52 -6.02 9.33 -15.18
CA GLY A 52 -6.80 8.18 -14.71
C GLY A 52 -6.01 7.17 -13.89
N LYS A 53 -4.78 7.49 -13.48
CA LYS A 53 -4.04 6.70 -12.48
C LYS A 53 -4.62 6.94 -11.10
N GLU A 54 -4.47 5.98 -10.19
CA GLU A 54 -4.82 6.09 -8.77
C GLU A 54 -3.52 6.29 -7.98
N MET A 55 -3.31 7.51 -7.48
CA MET A 55 -2.06 7.92 -6.87
C MET A 55 -2.19 7.95 -5.34
N ILE A 56 -1.23 7.36 -4.64
CA ILE A 56 -1.12 7.38 -3.18
C ILE A 56 0.28 7.90 -2.83
N LEU A 57 0.37 8.89 -1.94
CA LEU A 57 1.63 9.44 -1.48
C LEU A 57 1.94 8.98 -0.06
N VAL A 58 3.07 8.31 0.16
CA VAL A 58 3.62 8.02 1.49
C VAL A 58 4.75 9.00 1.76
N THR A 59 4.58 9.85 2.76
CA THR A 59 5.51 10.93 3.06
C THR A 59 6.23 10.70 4.39
N SER A 60 7.39 11.33 4.52
CA SER A 60 8.16 11.44 5.76
C SER A 60 8.27 12.90 6.16
N GLY A 61 9.03 13.17 7.23
CA GLY A 61 9.48 14.52 7.54
C GLY A 61 8.66 15.27 8.58
N ALA A 62 7.60 14.70 9.16
CA ALA A 62 6.80 15.36 10.19
C ALA A 62 7.66 15.86 11.36
N VAL A 63 8.56 15.02 11.90
CA VAL A 63 9.47 15.45 12.98
C VAL A 63 10.36 16.61 12.54
N ALA A 64 10.97 16.55 11.34
CA ALA A 64 11.87 17.60 10.86
C ALA A 64 11.14 18.93 10.66
N VAL A 65 9.95 18.89 10.05
CA VAL A 65 9.08 20.07 9.87
C VAL A 65 8.62 20.64 11.21
N GLY A 66 8.34 19.78 12.19
CA GLY A 66 7.97 20.21 13.54
C GLY A 66 9.12 20.89 14.27
N VAL A 67 10.33 20.35 14.17
CA VAL A 67 11.55 20.96 14.73
C VAL A 67 11.76 22.37 14.18
N ASP A 68 11.67 22.55 12.86
CA ASP A 68 11.75 23.87 12.20
C ASP A 68 10.62 24.79 12.69
N ARG A 69 9.38 24.31 12.71
CA ARG A 69 8.22 25.14 13.10
C ARG A 69 8.24 25.58 14.56
N MET A 70 8.74 24.71 15.44
CA MET A 70 8.87 24.99 16.88
C MET A 70 10.15 25.81 17.22
N GLY A 71 11.03 26.05 16.26
CA GLY A 71 12.30 26.73 16.48
C GLY A 71 13.25 25.95 17.39
N LEU A 72 13.18 24.62 17.39
CA LEU A 72 14.05 23.79 18.23
C LEU A 72 15.48 23.76 17.66
N PRO A 73 16.52 23.72 18.54
CA PRO A 73 17.91 23.73 18.11
C PRO A 73 18.34 22.44 17.38
N GLY A 74 17.49 21.42 17.36
CA GLY A 74 17.75 20.14 16.69
C GLY A 74 16.70 19.10 17.01
N LYS A 75 16.89 17.90 16.47
CA LYS A 75 15.97 16.77 16.66
C LYS A 75 15.92 16.36 18.14
N PRO A 76 14.72 16.31 18.78
CA PRO A 76 14.58 15.88 20.15
C PRO A 76 15.15 14.48 20.39
N LYS A 77 15.80 14.28 21.53
CA LYS A 77 16.38 12.99 21.90
C LYS A 77 15.37 12.07 22.60
N THR A 78 14.36 12.64 23.25
CA THR A 78 13.32 11.88 23.97
C THR A 78 12.17 11.47 23.06
N ILE A 79 11.52 10.36 23.35
CA ILE A 79 10.33 9.88 22.62
C ILE A 79 9.21 10.93 22.67
N PRO A 80 8.78 11.45 23.84
CA PRO A 80 7.74 12.47 23.89
C PRO A 80 8.10 13.74 23.11
N GLY A 81 9.38 14.13 23.12
CA GLY A 81 9.85 15.27 22.34
C GLY A 81 9.75 15.05 20.83
N LYS A 82 10.08 13.85 20.35
CA LYS A 82 9.90 13.47 18.93
C LYS A 82 8.42 13.42 18.54
N GLN A 83 7.58 12.84 19.41
CA GLN A 83 6.13 12.77 19.20
C GLN A 83 5.49 14.17 19.15
N ALA A 84 5.88 15.06 20.08
CA ALA A 84 5.41 16.45 20.07
C ALA A 84 5.83 17.19 18.80
N ALA A 85 7.09 17.05 18.36
CA ALA A 85 7.56 17.63 17.11
C ALA A 85 6.81 17.03 15.90
N ALA A 86 6.58 15.71 15.87
CA ALA A 86 5.79 15.07 14.83
C ALA A 86 4.35 15.59 14.76
N ALA A 87 3.69 15.76 15.90
CA ALA A 87 2.32 16.28 15.98
C ALA A 87 2.21 17.69 15.37
N VAL A 88 3.14 18.59 15.73
CA VAL A 88 3.17 19.95 15.15
C VAL A 88 3.52 19.89 13.66
N GLY A 89 4.53 19.11 13.32
CA GLY A 89 5.03 19.04 11.93
C GLY A 89 4.08 18.37 10.96
N GLN A 90 3.31 17.38 11.40
CA GLN A 90 2.33 16.69 10.57
C GLN A 90 1.25 17.66 10.08
N GLY A 91 0.70 18.51 10.95
CA GLY A 91 -0.28 19.52 10.55
C GLY A 91 0.28 20.51 9.53
N VAL A 92 1.52 20.98 9.75
CA VAL A 92 2.21 21.90 8.82
C VAL A 92 2.50 21.22 7.48
N LEU A 93 2.91 19.96 7.50
CA LEU A 93 3.21 19.19 6.31
C LEU A 93 1.95 18.96 5.46
N MET A 94 0.85 18.55 6.08
CA MET A 94 -0.44 18.37 5.40
C MET A 94 -0.96 19.67 4.79
N HIS A 95 -0.91 20.79 5.53
CA HIS A 95 -1.28 22.09 4.97
C HIS A 95 -0.41 22.47 3.76
N THR A 96 0.87 22.12 3.79
CA THR A 96 1.77 22.36 2.66
C THR A 96 1.36 21.54 1.43
N TYR A 97 1.07 20.25 1.59
CA TYR A 97 0.59 19.40 0.50
C TYR A 97 -0.75 19.88 -0.03
N GLU A 98 -1.73 20.12 0.86
CA GLU A 98 -3.05 20.62 0.49
C GLU A 98 -2.95 21.84 -0.42
N LYS A 99 -2.12 22.85 -0.03
CA LYS A 99 -1.91 24.06 -0.81
C LYS A 99 -1.45 23.74 -2.24
N PHE A 100 -0.39 22.93 -2.39
CA PHE A 100 0.15 22.64 -3.72
C PHE A 100 -0.77 21.76 -4.56
N PHE A 101 -1.41 20.75 -3.96
CA PHE A 101 -2.36 19.92 -4.70
C PHE A 101 -3.62 20.68 -5.11
N ALA A 102 -4.10 21.62 -4.26
CA ALA A 102 -5.23 22.48 -4.59
C ALA A 102 -4.96 23.40 -5.79
N ASP A 103 -3.71 23.90 -5.95
CA ASP A 103 -3.30 24.68 -7.11
C ASP A 103 -3.44 23.89 -8.44
N TYR A 104 -3.39 22.55 -8.37
CA TYR A 104 -3.63 21.63 -9.49
C TYR A 104 -5.02 21.00 -9.50
N GLY A 105 -5.96 21.52 -8.68
CA GLY A 105 -7.35 21.07 -8.63
C GLY A 105 -7.55 19.68 -7.99
N GLN A 106 -6.58 19.19 -7.21
CA GLN A 106 -6.68 17.89 -6.55
C GLN A 106 -7.09 18.03 -5.08
N ILE A 107 -7.91 17.09 -4.62
CA ILE A 107 -8.26 16.94 -3.21
C ILE A 107 -7.32 15.89 -2.59
N VAL A 108 -6.79 16.19 -1.42
CA VAL A 108 -5.93 15.28 -0.66
C VAL A 108 -6.58 14.91 0.67
N ALA A 109 -6.29 13.69 1.16
CA ALA A 109 -6.76 13.23 2.46
C ALA A 109 -5.58 12.73 3.29
N GLN A 110 -5.50 13.14 4.55
CA GLN A 110 -4.54 12.59 5.50
C GLN A 110 -4.96 11.21 5.97
N VAL A 111 -4.05 10.24 5.89
CA VAL A 111 -4.22 8.90 6.46
C VAL A 111 -3.02 8.61 7.36
N LEU A 112 -3.25 8.46 8.66
CA LEU A 112 -2.21 8.13 9.64
C LEU A 112 -2.39 6.67 10.07
N ILE A 113 -1.37 5.86 9.87
CA ILE A 113 -1.39 4.43 10.19
C ILE A 113 -0.18 4.04 11.04
N THR A 114 -0.30 2.93 11.74
CA THR A 114 0.79 2.27 12.46
C THR A 114 0.89 0.81 12.00
N LYS A 115 1.87 0.07 12.50
CA LYS A 115 1.99 -1.36 12.21
C LYS A 115 0.77 -2.18 12.67
N THR A 116 0.04 -1.67 13.65
CA THR A 116 -1.15 -2.33 14.19
C THR A 116 -2.24 -2.49 13.14
N GLU A 117 -2.42 -1.49 12.25
CA GLU A 117 -3.40 -1.54 11.15
C GLU A 117 -3.10 -2.67 10.14
N ALA A 118 -1.84 -3.11 10.07
CA ALA A 118 -1.46 -4.24 9.21
C ALA A 118 -1.67 -5.61 9.86
N ILE A 119 -1.49 -5.68 11.19
CA ILE A 119 -1.52 -6.94 11.96
C ILE A 119 -2.94 -7.28 12.38
N ASP A 120 -3.70 -6.28 12.85
CA ASP A 120 -5.09 -6.45 13.26
C ASP A 120 -6.00 -6.52 12.03
N ARG A 121 -6.67 -7.64 11.85
CA ARG A 121 -7.49 -7.91 10.67
C ARG A 121 -8.67 -6.96 10.50
N HIS A 122 -9.29 -6.57 11.61
CA HIS A 122 -10.42 -5.64 11.59
C HIS A 122 -9.97 -4.24 11.18
N ARG A 123 -8.86 -3.77 11.74
CA ARG A 123 -8.24 -2.50 11.38
C ARG A 123 -7.75 -2.49 9.94
N TYR A 124 -7.14 -3.59 9.48
CA TYR A 124 -6.74 -3.75 8.07
C TYR A 124 -7.92 -3.55 7.12
N THR A 125 -9.05 -4.23 7.37
CA THR A 125 -10.24 -4.13 6.52
C THR A 125 -10.80 -2.70 6.51
N ASN A 126 -10.93 -2.06 7.67
CA ASN A 126 -11.40 -0.68 7.76
C ASN A 126 -10.48 0.30 7.05
N THR A 127 -9.17 0.17 7.24
CA THR A 127 -8.16 0.98 6.56
C THR A 127 -8.24 0.80 5.04
N ARG A 128 -8.32 -0.45 4.58
CA ARG A 128 -8.49 -0.77 3.16
C ARG A 128 -9.76 -0.12 2.58
N ASN A 129 -10.90 -0.28 3.24
CA ASN A 129 -12.17 0.29 2.79
C ASN A 129 -12.10 1.82 2.68
N THR A 130 -11.45 2.47 3.65
CA THR A 130 -11.23 3.93 3.60
C THR A 130 -10.38 4.32 2.40
N PHE A 131 -9.26 3.63 2.15
CA PHE A 131 -8.45 3.90 0.95
C PHE A 131 -9.23 3.70 -0.35
N MET A 132 -9.97 2.61 -0.46
CA MET A 132 -10.76 2.32 -1.66
C MET A 132 -11.80 3.40 -1.91
N GLU A 133 -12.48 3.88 -0.86
CA GLU A 133 -13.47 4.95 -0.99
C GLU A 133 -12.82 6.28 -1.38
N LEU A 134 -11.69 6.66 -0.77
CA LEU A 134 -10.94 7.86 -1.15
C LEU A 134 -10.56 7.83 -2.63
N MET A 135 -10.01 6.72 -3.12
CA MET A 135 -9.62 6.55 -4.52
C MET A 135 -10.85 6.58 -5.45
N ARG A 136 -11.97 5.97 -5.05
CA ARG A 136 -13.25 6.03 -5.79
C ARG A 136 -13.75 7.47 -5.95
N GLN A 137 -13.57 8.30 -4.93
CA GLN A 137 -13.88 9.73 -4.92
C GLN A 137 -12.81 10.57 -5.62
N ARG A 138 -11.76 9.94 -6.19
CA ARG A 138 -10.61 10.61 -6.81
C ARG A 138 -9.82 11.53 -5.85
N VAL A 139 -9.88 11.24 -4.56
CA VAL A 139 -9.08 11.90 -3.53
C VAL A 139 -7.72 11.21 -3.44
N ILE A 140 -6.62 11.96 -3.38
CA ILE A 140 -5.26 11.44 -3.23
C ILE A 140 -4.96 11.22 -1.74
N PRO A 141 -4.80 9.97 -1.27
CA PRO A 141 -4.40 9.72 0.11
C PRO A 141 -2.93 10.12 0.32
N ILE A 142 -2.66 10.91 1.35
CA ILE A 142 -1.32 11.22 1.84
C ILE A 142 -1.13 10.49 3.17
N VAL A 143 -0.23 9.50 3.15
CA VAL A 143 -0.03 8.56 4.25
C VAL A 143 1.24 8.92 5.01
N ASN A 144 1.18 8.85 6.33
CA ASN A 144 2.37 8.90 7.19
C ASN A 144 2.16 7.99 8.41
N GLU A 145 3.25 7.73 9.16
CA GLU A 145 3.14 7.05 10.44
C GLU A 145 2.41 7.96 11.46
N ASN A 146 1.56 7.35 12.28
CA ASN A 146 0.98 8.04 13.42
C ASN A 146 1.99 8.05 14.58
N ASP A 147 3.00 8.90 14.46
CA ASP A 147 4.09 9.02 15.43
C ASP A 147 3.62 9.25 16.86
N VAL A 148 2.43 9.84 17.06
CA VAL A 148 1.91 10.19 18.40
C VAL A 148 1.52 8.95 19.19
N VAL A 149 0.98 7.94 18.53
CA VAL A 149 0.49 6.71 19.18
C VAL A 149 1.36 5.48 18.87
N ALA A 150 2.34 5.62 17.97
CA ALA A 150 3.24 4.53 17.64
C ALA A 150 4.13 4.17 18.83
N LEU A 151 4.02 2.94 19.31
CA LEU A 151 4.92 2.38 20.31
C LEU A 151 6.25 2.02 19.64
N ASP A 152 7.39 2.26 20.29
CA ASP A 152 8.72 1.99 19.71
C ASP A 152 8.88 0.53 19.25
N GLU A 153 8.26 -0.41 19.95
CA GLU A 153 8.26 -1.84 19.63
C GLU A 153 7.42 -2.20 18.39
N LEU A 154 6.45 -1.32 18.05
CA LEU A 154 5.51 -1.50 16.94
C LEU A 154 5.71 -0.48 15.82
N LYS A 155 6.76 0.33 15.87
CA LYS A 155 7.08 1.22 14.75
C LYS A 155 7.36 0.41 13.48
N ILE A 156 6.82 0.89 12.38
CA ILE A 156 7.14 0.33 11.05
C ILE A 156 8.64 0.51 10.75
N GLY A 157 9.27 1.44 11.51
CA GLY A 157 10.71 1.68 11.50
C GLY A 157 11.13 2.64 10.40
N ASP A 158 10.54 2.56 9.22
CA ASP A 158 10.81 3.45 8.09
C ASP A 158 9.63 3.51 7.13
N ASN A 159 9.41 4.66 6.52
CA ASN A 159 8.36 4.86 5.54
C ASN A 159 8.60 4.09 4.22
N ASP A 160 9.78 3.53 3.99
CA ASP A 160 9.99 2.56 2.90
C ASP A 160 9.13 1.32 3.14
N ASN A 161 9.22 0.71 4.33
CA ASN A 161 8.37 -0.42 4.72
C ASN A 161 6.88 -0.05 4.81
N MET A 162 6.57 1.18 5.26
CA MET A 162 5.21 1.73 5.23
C MET A 162 4.64 1.74 3.81
N SER A 163 5.44 2.13 2.81
CA SER A 163 4.99 2.18 1.42
C SER A 163 4.66 0.79 0.86
N ALA A 164 5.45 -0.23 1.21
CA ALA A 164 5.16 -1.62 0.83
C ALA A 164 3.90 -2.15 1.53
N LEU A 165 3.72 -1.80 2.81
CA LEU A 165 2.52 -2.12 3.58
C LEU A 165 1.26 -1.50 2.96
N VAL A 166 1.29 -0.18 2.70
CA VAL A 166 0.19 0.54 2.05
C VAL A 166 -0.10 -0.07 0.68
N ALA A 167 0.94 -0.37 -0.11
CA ALA A 167 0.77 -1.00 -1.42
C ALA A 167 0.05 -2.35 -1.32
N GLY A 168 0.36 -3.15 -0.31
CA GLY A 168 -0.37 -4.40 -0.02
C GLY A 168 -1.82 -4.16 0.38
N ILE A 169 -2.10 -3.17 1.24
CA ILE A 169 -3.47 -2.82 1.69
C ILE A 169 -4.35 -2.40 0.51
N VAL A 170 -3.82 -1.58 -0.39
CA VAL A 170 -4.58 -1.01 -1.51
C VAL A 170 -4.52 -1.85 -2.78
N ASP A 171 -3.83 -2.98 -2.78
CA ASP A 171 -3.55 -3.77 -3.98
C ASP A 171 -2.90 -2.92 -5.09
N ALA A 172 -1.81 -2.23 -4.80
CA ALA A 172 -1.10 -1.42 -5.77
C ALA A 172 -0.43 -2.27 -6.87
N ASP A 173 -0.20 -1.69 -8.03
CA ASP A 173 0.55 -2.32 -9.11
C ASP A 173 2.05 -2.04 -9.00
N LEU A 174 2.38 -0.86 -8.42
CA LEU A 174 3.75 -0.36 -8.36
C LEU A 174 3.98 0.47 -7.10
N VAL A 175 5.15 0.31 -6.50
CA VAL A 175 5.72 1.23 -5.50
C VAL A 175 6.91 1.95 -6.13
N ILE A 176 6.98 3.27 -6.00
CA ILE A 176 8.15 4.07 -6.39
C ILE A 176 8.71 4.73 -5.13
N ILE A 177 9.92 4.38 -4.73
CA ILE A 177 10.64 5.01 -3.63
C ILE A 177 11.56 6.09 -4.20
N LEU A 178 11.20 7.35 -3.98
CA LEU A 178 12.03 8.49 -4.31
C LEU A 178 12.98 8.78 -3.14
N SER A 179 14.26 8.63 -3.39
CA SER A 179 15.33 8.66 -2.40
C SER A 179 16.42 9.68 -2.76
N ASP A 180 17.39 9.85 -1.86
CA ASP A 180 18.64 10.56 -2.08
C ASP A 180 19.71 9.71 -2.82
N VAL A 181 19.38 8.44 -3.09
CA VAL A 181 20.21 7.54 -3.91
C VAL A 181 19.50 7.21 -5.23
N ASP A 182 20.27 6.99 -6.27
CA ASP A 182 19.75 6.77 -7.63
C ASP A 182 19.17 5.36 -7.82
N GLY A 183 19.58 4.39 -6.98
CA GLY A 183 19.16 3.00 -7.07
C GLY A 183 20.04 2.09 -6.21
N LEU A 184 19.97 0.80 -6.45
CA LEU A 184 20.88 -0.19 -5.88
C LEU A 184 22.17 -0.24 -6.72
N TYR A 185 23.31 -0.18 -6.06
CA TYR A 185 24.61 -0.33 -6.68
C TYR A 185 25.19 -1.71 -6.42
N THR A 186 26.08 -2.17 -7.29
CA THR A 186 26.82 -3.43 -7.14
C THR A 186 27.71 -3.45 -5.91
N ALA A 187 28.14 -2.27 -5.43
CA ALA A 187 28.88 -2.04 -4.18
C ALA A 187 28.59 -0.62 -3.69
N ASN A 188 29.08 -0.25 -2.51
CA ASN A 188 28.92 1.12 -2.01
C ASN A 188 29.72 2.13 -2.87
N PRO A 189 29.08 3.04 -3.61
CA PRO A 189 29.77 3.96 -4.52
C PRO A 189 30.68 4.97 -3.81
N GLN A 190 30.52 5.18 -2.49
CA GLN A 190 31.41 6.04 -1.72
C GLN A 190 32.78 5.39 -1.43
N THR A 191 32.82 4.06 -1.43
CA THR A 191 34.05 3.29 -1.14
C THR A 191 34.57 2.51 -2.34
N HIS A 192 33.75 2.31 -3.36
CA HIS A 192 34.07 1.57 -4.58
C HIS A 192 33.69 2.43 -5.81
N PRO A 193 34.68 3.13 -6.40
CA PRO A 193 34.43 4.00 -7.57
C PRO A 193 33.88 3.27 -8.80
N ASP A 194 34.13 1.95 -8.89
CA ASP A 194 33.69 1.08 -10.00
C ASP A 194 32.25 0.56 -9.81
N ALA A 195 31.58 0.96 -8.70
CA ALA A 195 30.21 0.55 -8.46
C ALA A 195 29.26 1.10 -9.52
N VAL A 196 28.46 0.23 -10.11
CA VAL A 196 27.47 0.59 -11.12
C VAL A 196 26.05 0.32 -10.60
N ILE A 197 25.07 1.08 -11.09
CA ILE A 197 23.67 0.85 -10.75
C ILE A 197 23.22 -0.49 -11.32
N VAL A 198 22.49 -1.26 -10.51
CA VAL A 198 21.82 -2.47 -10.92
C VAL A 198 20.45 -2.08 -11.50
N PRO A 199 20.22 -2.17 -12.82
CA PRO A 199 18.99 -1.67 -13.42
C PRO A 199 17.76 -2.50 -13.05
N GLU A 200 17.95 -3.82 -12.84
CA GLU A 200 16.85 -4.75 -12.53
C GLU A 200 17.32 -5.84 -11.56
N VAL A 201 16.46 -6.13 -10.58
CA VAL A 201 16.60 -7.23 -9.62
C VAL A 201 15.40 -8.17 -9.78
N ALA A 202 15.63 -9.31 -10.42
CA ALA A 202 14.61 -10.35 -10.60
C ALA A 202 14.38 -11.17 -9.32
N GLU A 203 15.42 -11.28 -8.47
CA GLU A 203 15.39 -12.00 -7.20
C GLU A 203 16.26 -11.31 -6.17
N ILE A 204 15.69 -11.05 -5.00
CA ILE A 204 16.45 -10.51 -3.86
C ILE A 204 17.12 -11.69 -3.17
N THR A 205 18.43 -11.87 -3.47
CA THR A 205 19.26 -12.92 -2.86
C THR A 205 19.81 -12.45 -1.51
N SER A 206 20.29 -13.41 -0.70
CA SER A 206 21.00 -13.10 0.56
C SER A 206 22.24 -12.24 0.36
N GLU A 207 22.87 -12.30 -0.81
CA GLU A 207 24.02 -11.45 -1.16
C GLU A 207 23.59 -9.99 -1.34
N ILE A 208 22.45 -9.74 -2.00
CA ILE A 208 21.88 -8.40 -2.16
C ILE A 208 21.47 -7.85 -0.79
N GLU A 209 20.85 -8.67 0.07
CA GLU A 209 20.51 -8.26 1.44
C GLU A 209 21.76 -7.90 2.26
N ALA A 210 22.82 -8.69 2.16
CA ALA A 210 24.08 -8.44 2.85
C ALA A 210 24.81 -7.19 2.34
N SER A 211 24.81 -6.96 1.02
CA SER A 211 25.45 -5.78 0.41
C SER A 211 24.77 -4.46 0.80
N ALA A 212 23.47 -4.52 1.10
CA ALA A 212 22.67 -3.37 1.54
C ALA A 212 22.89 -2.98 3.02
N GLY A 213 23.58 -3.80 3.82
CA GLY A 213 23.77 -3.63 5.27
C GLY A 213 24.76 -2.53 5.70
N GLY A 214 25.25 -1.67 4.78
CA GLY A 214 26.11 -0.52 5.10
C GLY A 214 25.36 0.64 5.74
N VAL A 215 26.08 1.50 6.46
CA VAL A 215 25.55 2.67 7.20
C VAL A 215 24.84 3.64 6.25
N GLY A 216 23.56 3.90 6.54
CA GLY A 216 22.75 4.88 5.81
C GLY A 216 23.17 6.34 6.03
N SER A 217 22.61 7.26 5.24
CA SER A 217 22.89 8.69 5.35
C SER A 217 22.52 9.25 6.73
N ALA A 218 23.30 10.21 7.24
CA ALA A 218 23.14 10.83 8.56
C ALA A 218 21.78 11.55 8.79
N ARG A 219 20.94 11.70 7.76
CA ARG A 219 19.68 12.45 7.79
C ARG A 219 18.41 11.59 7.74
N GLY A 220 18.50 10.35 7.23
CA GLY A 220 17.36 9.43 7.12
C GLY A 220 17.47 8.29 8.11
N THR A 221 16.35 7.82 8.64
CA THR A 221 16.25 6.58 9.41
C THR A 221 16.31 5.35 8.51
N GLY A 222 16.18 5.53 7.15
CA GLY A 222 16.13 4.49 6.15
C GLY A 222 17.41 4.44 5.30
N GLY A 223 18.20 3.37 5.45
CA GLY A 223 19.32 3.04 4.57
C GLY A 223 18.88 2.17 3.37
N MET A 224 19.84 1.69 2.57
CA MET A 224 19.57 0.74 1.50
C MET A 224 18.90 -0.54 2.04
N ALA A 225 19.27 -0.99 3.24
CA ALA A 225 18.68 -2.18 3.88
C ALA A 225 17.15 -2.07 4.04
N THR A 226 16.62 -0.92 4.45
CA THR A 226 15.16 -0.72 4.58
C THR A 226 14.46 -0.73 3.24
N LYS A 227 15.11 -0.20 2.19
CA LYS A 227 14.57 -0.22 0.82
C LYS A 227 14.53 -1.63 0.25
N ILE A 228 15.55 -2.44 0.54
CA ILE A 228 15.56 -3.87 0.16
C ILE A 228 14.50 -4.65 0.92
N GLN A 229 14.29 -4.37 2.22
CA GLN A 229 13.19 -4.98 2.97
C GLN A 229 11.82 -4.61 2.39
N ALA A 230 11.61 -3.33 2.06
CA ALA A 230 10.40 -2.87 1.40
C ALA A 230 10.21 -3.53 0.01
N ALA A 231 11.29 -3.65 -0.77
CA ALA A 231 11.26 -4.34 -2.06
C ALA A 231 10.89 -5.81 -1.91
N LYS A 232 11.46 -6.50 -0.90
CA LYS A 232 11.13 -7.89 -0.59
C LYS A 232 9.66 -8.07 -0.22
N ALA A 233 9.13 -7.18 0.63
CA ALA A 233 7.73 -7.19 1.03
C ALA A 233 6.78 -6.92 -0.17
N ALA A 234 7.07 -5.92 -0.99
CA ALA A 234 6.28 -5.58 -2.17
C ALA A 234 6.30 -6.71 -3.21
N THR A 235 7.50 -7.20 -3.59
CA THR A 235 7.64 -8.24 -4.63
C THR A 235 7.05 -9.58 -4.19
N SER A 236 7.13 -9.92 -2.89
CA SER A 236 6.45 -11.08 -2.31
C SER A 236 4.92 -10.97 -2.38
N SER A 237 4.38 -9.75 -2.43
CA SER A 237 2.95 -9.47 -2.58
C SER A 237 2.51 -9.30 -4.04
N GLY A 238 3.38 -9.60 -5.01
CA GLY A 238 3.08 -9.47 -6.42
C GLY A 238 3.10 -8.03 -6.93
N ILE A 239 3.79 -7.11 -6.24
CA ILE A 239 3.87 -5.68 -6.53
C ILE A 239 5.29 -5.34 -6.98
N HIS A 240 5.44 -4.68 -8.13
CA HIS A 240 6.73 -4.15 -8.56
C HIS A 240 7.18 -3.01 -7.67
N LEU A 241 8.51 -2.87 -7.48
CA LEU A 241 9.05 -1.73 -6.75
C LEU A 241 10.22 -1.11 -7.52
N VAL A 242 10.24 0.22 -7.62
CA VAL A 242 11.35 0.98 -8.21
C VAL A 242 11.96 1.89 -7.14
N ILE A 243 13.29 1.87 -7.02
CA ILE A 243 14.06 2.86 -6.27
C ILE A 243 14.69 3.82 -7.27
N ALA A 244 14.42 5.11 -7.12
CA ALA A 244 14.96 6.14 -8.00
C ALA A 244 15.32 7.41 -7.23
N SER A 245 16.15 8.25 -7.82
CA SER A 245 16.51 9.55 -7.23
C SER A 245 15.30 10.49 -7.19
N GLY A 246 15.02 11.04 -6.00
CA GLY A 246 14.00 12.07 -5.83
C GLY A 246 14.38 13.41 -6.44
N THR A 247 15.64 13.63 -6.83
CA THR A 247 16.11 14.84 -7.49
C THR A 247 15.89 14.83 -9.00
N GLU A 248 15.69 13.65 -9.59
CA GLU A 248 15.40 13.50 -11.02
C GLU A 248 14.11 14.22 -11.41
N LYS A 249 14.16 14.89 -12.57
CA LYS A 249 12.97 15.54 -13.12
C LYS A 249 12.01 14.52 -13.70
N ASN A 250 10.72 14.65 -13.33
CA ASN A 250 9.64 13.79 -13.82
C ASN A 250 9.94 12.30 -13.57
N ALA A 251 10.55 11.97 -12.42
CA ALA A 251 11.00 10.63 -12.10
C ALA A 251 9.84 9.61 -12.14
N ILE A 252 8.68 9.98 -11.61
CA ILE A 252 7.50 9.11 -11.56
C ILE A 252 7.01 8.81 -12.97
N THR A 253 6.85 9.86 -13.78
CA THR A 253 6.39 9.76 -15.18
C THR A 253 7.34 8.92 -16.02
N ARG A 254 8.65 9.16 -15.91
CA ARG A 254 9.68 8.43 -16.65
C ARG A 254 9.69 6.93 -16.27
N VAL A 255 9.57 6.61 -14.99
CA VAL A 255 9.41 5.22 -14.53
C VAL A 255 8.16 4.57 -15.15
N LEU A 256 7.03 5.28 -15.14
CA LEU A 256 5.78 4.81 -15.74
C LEU A 256 5.81 4.74 -17.28
N GLN A 257 6.75 5.42 -17.92
CA GLN A 257 7.02 5.29 -19.35
C GLN A 257 7.97 4.13 -19.68
N GLY A 258 8.45 3.41 -18.66
CA GLY A 258 9.34 2.27 -18.83
C GLY A 258 10.79 2.66 -19.05
N GLU A 259 11.18 3.92 -18.79
CA GLU A 259 12.58 4.32 -18.88
C GLU A 259 13.44 3.56 -17.87
N GLU A 260 14.70 3.32 -18.25
CA GLU A 260 15.69 2.72 -17.35
C GLU A 260 16.19 3.77 -16.35
N LEU A 261 15.31 4.08 -15.38
CA LEU A 261 15.59 5.00 -14.30
C LEU A 261 15.61 4.22 -12.96
N GLY A 262 16.73 4.29 -12.24
CA GLY A 262 16.89 3.61 -10.97
C GLY A 262 16.94 2.09 -11.07
N THR A 263 16.61 1.42 -9.97
CA THR A 263 16.58 -0.05 -9.88
C THR A 263 15.15 -0.56 -9.79
N LEU A 264 14.75 -1.42 -10.73
CA LEU A 264 13.48 -2.13 -10.71
C LEU A 264 13.63 -3.47 -9.99
N PHE A 265 12.80 -3.70 -8.98
CA PHE A 265 12.61 -5.01 -8.32
C PHE A 265 11.35 -5.64 -8.90
N VAL A 266 11.54 -6.75 -9.61
CA VAL A 266 10.46 -7.41 -10.36
C VAL A 266 9.69 -8.34 -9.43
N SER A 267 8.39 -8.24 -9.42
CA SER A 267 7.53 -9.22 -8.77
C SER A 267 7.49 -10.50 -9.62
N ARG A 268 7.71 -11.65 -8.99
CA ARG A 268 7.73 -12.96 -9.66
C ARG A 268 6.36 -13.51 -9.99
N GLU A 269 5.34 -13.09 -9.27
CA GLU A 269 3.98 -13.60 -9.41
C GLU A 269 3.01 -12.49 -9.78
N ASN A 270 2.02 -12.84 -10.62
CA ASN A 270 0.88 -11.97 -10.81
C ASN A 270 0.14 -11.84 -9.46
N ARG A 271 -0.11 -10.61 -9.00
CA ARG A 271 -0.81 -10.26 -7.76
C ARG A 271 -2.08 -11.09 -7.53
N LEU A 272 -2.86 -11.33 -8.59
CA LEU A 272 -4.04 -12.18 -8.56
C LEU A 272 -3.69 -13.64 -8.19
N GLN A 273 -2.57 -14.17 -8.65
CA GLN A 273 -2.13 -15.52 -8.33
C GLN A 273 -1.63 -15.63 -6.88
N PHE A 274 -0.89 -14.62 -6.40
CA PHE A 274 -0.45 -14.56 -5.01
C PHE A 274 -1.65 -14.49 -4.05
N ARG A 275 -2.60 -13.56 -4.30
CA ARG A 275 -3.82 -13.42 -3.50
C ARG A 275 -4.67 -14.70 -3.54
N LYS A 276 -4.82 -15.29 -4.71
CA LYS A 276 -5.53 -16.57 -4.87
C LYS A 276 -4.86 -17.69 -4.09
N ARG A 277 -3.53 -17.80 -4.17
CA ARG A 277 -2.77 -18.82 -3.43
C ARG A 277 -2.88 -18.60 -1.92
N TRP A 278 -2.78 -17.35 -1.46
CA TRP A 278 -2.91 -17.03 -0.05
C TRP A 278 -4.31 -17.34 0.49
N LEU A 279 -5.37 -16.97 -0.22
CA LEU A 279 -6.76 -17.32 0.13
C LEU A 279 -7.00 -18.82 0.10
N ALA A 280 -6.47 -19.52 -0.90
CA ALA A 280 -6.66 -20.95 -1.05
C ALA A 280 -5.93 -21.77 0.03
N PHE A 281 -4.70 -21.40 0.40
CA PHE A 281 -3.81 -22.26 1.18
C PHE A 281 -3.20 -21.63 2.44
N GLY A 282 -3.14 -20.29 2.52
CA GLY A 282 -2.43 -19.56 3.58
C GLY A 282 -3.32 -18.97 4.67
N ALA A 283 -4.60 -18.76 4.42
CA ALA A 283 -5.48 -18.10 5.35
C ALA A 283 -6.18 -19.10 6.31
N LYS A 284 -6.23 -18.74 7.60
CA LYS A 284 -7.05 -19.50 8.57
C LYS A 284 -8.54 -19.29 8.25
N ILE A 285 -9.26 -20.37 7.99
CA ILE A 285 -10.71 -20.36 7.78
C ILE A 285 -11.39 -20.08 9.12
N ALA A 286 -12.20 -19.03 9.20
CA ALA A 286 -12.92 -18.64 10.41
C ALA A 286 -14.31 -19.27 10.51
N GLY A 287 -14.89 -19.66 9.37
CA GLY A 287 -16.20 -20.27 9.27
C GLY A 287 -16.56 -20.61 7.84
N SER A 288 -17.81 -20.98 7.57
CA SER A 288 -18.28 -21.29 6.23
C SER A 288 -19.62 -20.62 5.90
N ILE A 289 -19.81 -20.37 4.61
CA ILE A 289 -21.05 -19.88 4.02
C ILE A 289 -21.58 -20.98 3.10
N VAL A 290 -22.76 -21.50 3.42
CA VAL A 290 -23.46 -22.44 2.55
C VAL A 290 -24.23 -21.63 1.49
N VAL A 291 -24.02 -21.92 0.22
CA VAL A 291 -24.70 -21.26 -0.88
C VAL A 291 -25.77 -22.15 -1.51
N ASP A 292 -26.75 -21.52 -2.15
CA ASP A 292 -27.78 -22.22 -2.91
C ASP A 292 -27.23 -22.78 -4.25
N ASP A 293 -28.05 -23.60 -4.93
CA ASP A 293 -27.65 -24.26 -6.16
C ASP A 293 -27.41 -23.27 -7.32
N GLY A 294 -28.11 -22.12 -7.32
CA GLY A 294 -27.94 -21.06 -8.30
C GLY A 294 -26.60 -20.37 -8.14
N CYS A 295 -26.26 -19.98 -6.90
CA CYS A 295 -25.00 -19.37 -6.55
C CYS A 295 -23.83 -20.35 -6.75
N ALA A 296 -23.98 -21.63 -6.33
CA ALA A 296 -22.98 -22.67 -6.55
C ALA A 296 -22.64 -22.86 -8.05
N LYS A 297 -23.64 -22.86 -8.92
CA LYS A 297 -23.45 -22.92 -10.37
C LYS A 297 -22.74 -21.66 -10.92
N ALA A 298 -23.08 -20.49 -10.38
CA ALA A 298 -22.48 -19.22 -10.79
C ALA A 298 -21.00 -19.13 -10.36
N VAL A 299 -20.66 -19.57 -9.15
CA VAL A 299 -19.29 -19.61 -8.62
C VAL A 299 -18.39 -20.53 -9.48
N ARG A 300 -18.91 -21.70 -9.90
CA ARG A 300 -18.15 -22.67 -10.73
C ARG A 300 -17.90 -22.20 -12.17
N LYS A 301 -18.60 -21.16 -12.67
CA LYS A 301 -18.36 -20.67 -14.03
C LYS A 301 -17.01 -19.98 -14.15
N ALA A 302 -16.38 -20.13 -15.32
CA ALA A 302 -15.10 -19.46 -15.64
C ALA A 302 -15.22 -17.93 -15.46
N GLY A 303 -14.37 -17.35 -14.64
CA GLY A 303 -14.38 -15.93 -14.28
C GLY A 303 -14.99 -15.61 -12.92
N GLY A 304 -15.69 -16.56 -12.28
CA GLY A 304 -16.30 -16.39 -10.97
C GLY A 304 -17.39 -15.31 -10.92
N CYS A 305 -18.09 -15.22 -9.79
CA CYS A 305 -19.04 -14.13 -9.53
C CYS A 305 -18.90 -13.67 -8.08
N SER A 306 -19.39 -12.47 -7.76
CA SER A 306 -19.56 -12.04 -6.38
C SER A 306 -20.69 -12.86 -5.73
N ILE A 307 -20.54 -13.15 -4.44
CA ILE A 307 -21.60 -13.81 -3.66
C ILE A 307 -22.49 -12.74 -3.09
N LEU A 308 -23.75 -12.74 -3.49
CA LEU A 308 -24.78 -11.83 -2.99
C LEU A 308 -25.52 -12.47 -1.81
N PRO A 309 -26.16 -11.69 -0.91
CA PRO A 309 -26.95 -12.22 0.19
C PRO A 309 -28.03 -13.19 -0.27
N ALA A 310 -28.67 -12.92 -1.41
CA ALA A 310 -29.70 -13.77 -2.01
C ALA A 310 -29.24 -15.20 -2.29
N GLY A 311 -27.94 -15.41 -2.56
CA GLY A 311 -27.35 -16.72 -2.80
C GLY A 311 -26.89 -17.45 -1.53
N VAL A 312 -26.96 -16.81 -0.36
CA VAL A 312 -26.55 -17.41 0.92
C VAL A 312 -27.71 -18.18 1.53
N PHE A 313 -27.51 -19.49 1.75
CA PHE A 313 -28.50 -20.36 2.36
C PHE A 313 -28.33 -20.48 3.87
N ALA A 314 -27.07 -20.65 4.34
CA ALA A 314 -26.76 -20.76 5.78
C ALA A 314 -25.36 -20.23 6.10
N VAL A 315 -25.15 -19.89 7.36
CA VAL A 315 -23.88 -19.39 7.89
C VAL A 315 -23.41 -20.34 9.00
N GLN A 316 -22.14 -20.70 9.03
CA GLN A 316 -21.56 -21.60 10.03
C GLN A 316 -20.28 -21.01 10.62
N GLY A 317 -20.17 -21.01 11.95
CA GLY A 317 -19.06 -20.43 12.68
C GLY A 317 -19.24 -18.97 13.01
N GLU A 318 -18.34 -18.42 13.83
CA GLU A 318 -18.30 -17.01 14.21
C GLU A 318 -17.15 -16.31 13.50
N PHE A 319 -17.46 -15.26 12.75
CA PHE A 319 -16.46 -14.50 12.02
C PHE A 319 -16.87 -13.03 11.89
N LEU A 320 -15.87 -12.18 11.73
CA LEU A 320 -16.01 -10.75 11.54
C LEU A 320 -15.81 -10.37 10.06
N PRO A 321 -16.23 -9.17 9.62
CA PRO A 321 -15.89 -8.64 8.30
C PRO A 321 -14.38 -8.74 8.02
N GLY A 322 -14.01 -9.11 6.78
CA GLY A 322 -12.63 -9.36 6.38
C GLY A 322 -12.08 -10.75 6.76
N SER A 323 -12.86 -11.59 7.45
CA SER A 323 -12.48 -12.99 7.70
C SER A 323 -12.47 -13.81 6.42
N THR A 324 -11.52 -14.77 6.33
CA THR A 324 -11.56 -15.79 5.28
C THR A 324 -12.56 -16.87 5.69
N VAL A 325 -13.52 -17.12 4.81
CA VAL A 325 -14.51 -18.15 4.99
C VAL A 325 -14.48 -19.15 3.84
N SER A 326 -14.85 -20.38 4.12
CA SER A 326 -15.11 -21.40 3.11
C SER A 326 -16.51 -21.18 2.51
N VAL A 327 -16.62 -21.27 1.21
CA VAL A 327 -17.91 -21.26 0.49
C VAL A 327 -18.21 -22.68 0.08
N ILE A 328 -19.27 -23.25 0.63
CA ILE A 328 -19.66 -24.65 0.43
C ILE A 328 -21.04 -24.75 -0.21
N ASP A 329 -21.30 -25.82 -0.95
CA ASP A 329 -22.63 -26.17 -1.41
C ASP A 329 -23.43 -26.87 -0.31
N LYS A 330 -24.70 -27.24 -0.59
CA LYS A 330 -25.58 -27.92 0.36
C LYS A 330 -25.10 -29.34 0.73
N ASP A 331 -24.24 -29.92 -0.11
CA ASP A 331 -23.66 -31.23 0.10
C ASP A 331 -22.30 -31.15 0.84
N ALA A 332 -21.97 -29.96 1.35
CA ALA A 332 -20.72 -29.63 2.07
C ALA A 332 -19.43 -29.74 1.22
N HIS A 333 -19.53 -29.69 -0.11
CA HIS A 333 -18.36 -29.61 -0.94
C HIS A 333 -17.84 -28.16 -0.95
N GLU A 334 -16.56 -27.98 -0.68
CA GLU A 334 -15.91 -26.67 -0.73
C GLU A 334 -15.76 -26.24 -2.21
N LEU A 335 -16.38 -25.10 -2.55
CA LEU A 335 -16.38 -24.53 -3.90
C LEU A 335 -15.31 -23.47 -4.08
N ALA A 336 -15.15 -22.66 -3.01
CA ALA A 336 -14.31 -21.49 -3.05
C ALA A 336 -13.93 -21.04 -1.63
N ARG A 337 -12.96 -20.14 -1.53
CA ARG A 337 -12.64 -19.39 -0.30
C ARG A 337 -12.65 -17.92 -0.61
N GLY A 338 -13.09 -17.09 0.34
CA GLY A 338 -13.13 -15.64 0.12
C GLY A 338 -13.12 -14.82 1.40
N LEU A 339 -12.88 -13.51 1.21
CA LEU A 339 -12.96 -12.52 2.29
C LEU A 339 -14.40 -12.00 2.38
N VAL A 340 -15.01 -12.19 3.53
CA VAL A 340 -16.40 -11.80 3.77
C VAL A 340 -16.50 -10.32 4.17
N HIS A 341 -17.51 -9.62 3.66
CA HIS A 341 -17.75 -8.19 3.95
C HIS A 341 -18.61 -7.95 5.20
N TYR A 342 -19.35 -8.94 5.63
CA TYR A 342 -20.28 -8.88 6.77
C TYR A 342 -19.86 -9.88 7.84
N SER A 343 -20.18 -9.61 9.11
CA SER A 343 -20.03 -10.57 10.19
C SER A 343 -21.01 -11.74 10.04
N SER A 344 -20.72 -12.86 10.70
CA SER A 344 -21.64 -14.02 10.74
C SER A 344 -23.02 -13.63 11.26
N ALA A 345 -23.10 -12.76 12.28
CA ALA A 345 -24.34 -12.28 12.86
C ALA A 345 -25.17 -11.39 11.88
N GLU A 346 -24.49 -10.53 11.12
CA GLU A 346 -25.14 -9.72 10.09
C GLU A 346 -25.59 -10.59 8.91
N LEU A 347 -24.76 -11.53 8.47
CA LEU A 347 -25.09 -12.45 7.39
C LEU A 347 -26.29 -13.32 7.72
N GLU A 348 -26.43 -13.74 8.96
CA GLU A 348 -27.59 -14.53 9.41
C GLU A 348 -28.89 -13.74 9.27
N GLN A 349 -28.84 -12.39 9.40
CA GLN A 349 -30.00 -11.51 9.22
C GLN A 349 -30.32 -11.24 7.74
N ILE A 350 -29.31 -11.14 6.87
CA ILE A 350 -29.48 -10.75 5.47
C ILE A 350 -29.42 -11.91 4.47
N LYS A 351 -29.18 -13.15 4.92
CA LYS A 351 -29.17 -14.32 4.04
C LYS A 351 -30.51 -14.48 3.31
N GLY A 352 -30.44 -14.77 2.03
CA GLY A 352 -31.61 -14.92 1.18
C GLY A 352 -32.27 -13.62 0.74
N CYS A 353 -31.84 -12.45 1.26
CA CYS A 353 -32.42 -11.15 0.92
C CYS A 353 -31.80 -10.55 -0.34
N ASN A 354 -32.52 -9.63 -0.97
CA ASN A 354 -31.97 -8.79 -2.04
C ASN A 354 -30.98 -7.78 -1.47
N SER A 355 -29.89 -7.49 -2.22
CA SER A 355 -28.91 -6.48 -1.81
C SER A 355 -29.49 -5.09 -1.54
N GLY A 356 -30.64 -4.76 -2.16
CA GLY A 356 -31.36 -3.51 -1.89
C GLY A 356 -31.98 -3.43 -0.50
N GLU A 357 -32.21 -4.55 0.19
CA GLU A 357 -32.87 -4.63 1.48
C GLU A 357 -31.90 -4.58 2.66
N ILE A 358 -30.60 -4.72 2.41
CA ILE A 358 -29.56 -4.77 3.45
C ILE A 358 -29.64 -3.57 4.40
N ALA A 359 -29.74 -2.36 3.86
CA ALA A 359 -29.81 -1.13 4.67
C ALA A 359 -31.03 -1.09 5.59
N ASN A 360 -32.17 -1.64 5.14
CA ASN A 360 -33.40 -1.69 5.94
C ASN A 360 -33.30 -2.73 7.08
N ILE A 361 -32.55 -3.82 6.85
CA ILE A 361 -32.43 -4.92 7.82
C ILE A 361 -31.37 -4.59 8.86
N LEU A 362 -30.18 -4.15 8.42
CA LEU A 362 -29.02 -3.89 9.30
C LEU A 362 -28.94 -2.45 9.83
N GLY A 363 -29.72 -1.51 9.26
CA GLY A 363 -29.58 -0.08 9.54
C GLY A 363 -28.38 0.58 8.82
N HIS A 364 -27.55 -0.19 8.13
CA HIS A 364 -26.41 0.26 7.33
C HIS A 364 -26.18 -0.68 6.14
N LYS A 365 -25.45 -0.18 5.13
CA LYS A 365 -25.04 -0.97 3.98
C LYS A 365 -23.67 -0.48 3.50
N ASN A 366 -22.65 -1.31 3.67
CA ASN A 366 -21.29 -1.00 3.23
C ASN A 366 -20.99 -1.59 1.86
N PHE A 367 -21.60 -2.74 1.52
CA PHE A 367 -21.37 -3.49 0.27
C PHE A 367 -22.69 -4.07 -0.24
N ASP A 368 -22.77 -4.31 -1.55
CA ASP A 368 -23.89 -5.03 -2.18
C ASP A 368 -23.73 -6.54 -2.07
N GLU A 369 -22.49 -7.00 -1.97
CA GLU A 369 -22.10 -8.40 -1.95
C GLU A 369 -21.55 -8.85 -0.59
N VAL A 370 -21.73 -10.11 -0.32
CA VAL A 370 -21.17 -10.83 0.84
C VAL A 370 -19.68 -11.07 0.65
N ILE A 371 -19.29 -11.48 -0.57
CA ILE A 371 -17.90 -11.64 -1.00
C ILE A 371 -17.79 -11.11 -2.43
N HIS A 372 -16.88 -10.16 -2.66
CA HIS A 372 -16.60 -9.68 -4.01
C HIS A 372 -15.82 -10.72 -4.81
N ARG A 373 -16.06 -10.80 -6.11
CA ARG A 373 -15.40 -11.77 -7.01
C ARG A 373 -13.87 -11.68 -6.98
N ASP A 374 -13.31 -10.48 -6.76
CA ASP A 374 -11.86 -10.28 -6.66
C ASP A 374 -11.28 -10.77 -5.33
N ASP A 375 -12.15 -10.98 -4.33
CA ASP A 375 -11.85 -11.52 -3.01
C ASP A 375 -12.24 -13.00 -2.88
N LEU A 376 -12.58 -13.66 -4.00
CA LEU A 376 -13.02 -15.05 -4.06
C LEU A 376 -12.04 -15.89 -4.88
N VAL A 377 -11.67 -17.05 -4.35
CA VAL A 377 -10.86 -18.06 -5.05
C VAL A 377 -11.66 -19.33 -5.20
N ILE A 378 -11.84 -19.75 -6.43
CA ILE A 378 -12.45 -21.05 -6.78
C ILE A 378 -11.39 -22.15 -6.57
N LEU A 379 -11.75 -23.26 -5.92
CA LEU A 379 -10.87 -24.38 -5.64
C LEU A 379 -10.96 -25.48 -6.68
#